data_f10002f69ec9fa6681441e6f184fbb78
#
_entry.id   f10002f69ec9fa6681441e6f184fbb78
#
_cell.length_a   1.000
_cell.length_b   1.000
_cell.length_c   1.000
_cell.angle_alpha   90.00
_cell.angle_beta   90.00
_cell.angle_gamma   90.00
#
_symmetry.space_group_name_H-M   'P 1'
#
loop_
_entity.id
_entity.type
_entity.pdbx_description
1 polymer ?
#
loop_
_entity_poly.entity_id
_entity_poly.type
_entity_poly.pdbx_seq_one_letter_code
_entity_poly.pdbx_strand_id
1 'polypeptide(L)'
;MKKIAGIDGAKGGWVCVSGYKNNHKKLRLEKFEYFSDIESRDFDLILVDIPIGLDIDLKKGGRIVDNLARKSLLANKSSIFNAPSRLVLNAKNYEEANKINKSKGMGLSKQSWNLVKKIREVDSYIKKKNETIIFESHPEIIFQTMKKGKVHSKKKDEDGIIERKNLLEKNGFSKTFIEKNLFKKDNFYKQDDFLDACSLFWSANRVAL
;
A
#
# COMPACT_ATOMS: atom_id res chain seq x y z
N MET A 1 -21.54 2.00 -12.31
CA MET A 1 -20.21 1.35 -12.41
C MET A 1 -19.46 1.60 -11.10
N LYS A 2 -18.87 0.55 -10.52
CA LYS A 2 -18.11 0.68 -9.27
C LYS A 2 -16.81 1.46 -9.49
N LYS A 3 -16.56 2.47 -8.64
CA LYS A 3 -15.36 3.29 -8.67
C LYS A 3 -14.34 2.74 -7.66
N ILE A 4 -13.16 2.41 -8.14
CA ILE A 4 -12.15 1.71 -7.35
C ILE A 4 -10.83 2.47 -7.34
N ALA A 5 -10.02 2.25 -6.31
CA ALA A 5 -8.72 2.87 -6.17
C ALA A 5 -7.65 1.92 -5.61
N GLY A 6 -6.41 2.13 -6.05
CA GLY A 6 -5.20 1.65 -5.41
C GLY A 6 -4.42 2.83 -4.84
N ILE A 7 -4.06 2.77 -3.55
CA ILE A 7 -3.45 3.89 -2.84
C ILE A 7 -2.16 3.43 -2.15
N ASP A 8 -1.08 4.18 -2.37
CA ASP A 8 0.18 3.96 -1.67
C ASP A 8 0.65 5.20 -0.93
N GLY A 9 1.42 4.99 0.14
CA GLY A 9 1.98 6.06 0.94
C GLY A 9 3.21 6.68 0.29
N ALA A 10 3.17 8.00 0.04
CA ALA A 10 4.27 8.75 -0.54
C ALA A 10 4.86 9.78 0.44
N LYS A 11 5.98 10.42 0.07
CA LYS A 11 6.63 11.45 0.88
C LYS A 11 5.70 12.63 1.18
N GLY A 12 4.95 13.09 0.18
CA GLY A 12 4.02 14.22 0.30
C GLY A 12 2.64 13.86 0.85
N GLY A 13 2.37 12.59 1.13
CA GLY A 13 1.06 12.11 1.58
C GLY A 13 0.69 10.77 0.93
N TRP A 14 -0.29 10.74 0.06
CA TRP A 14 -0.85 9.55 -0.56
C TRP A 14 -0.93 9.69 -2.07
N VAL A 15 -0.47 8.70 -2.79
CA VAL A 15 -0.61 8.55 -4.23
C VAL A 15 -1.75 7.59 -4.54
N CYS A 16 -2.68 8.02 -5.39
CA CYS A 16 -3.89 7.28 -5.70
C CYS A 16 -4.02 7.08 -7.21
N VAL A 17 -4.11 5.84 -7.63
CA VAL A 17 -4.52 5.47 -8.99
C VAL A 17 -5.96 4.97 -8.94
N SER A 18 -6.85 5.64 -9.68
CA SER A 18 -8.27 5.35 -9.62
C SER A 18 -8.92 5.25 -11.00
N GLY A 19 -10.07 4.59 -11.03
CA GLY A 19 -10.86 4.40 -12.24
C GLY A 19 -12.14 3.62 -11.96
N TYR A 20 -12.80 3.19 -13.01
CA TYR A 20 -13.98 2.33 -12.90
C TYR A 20 -13.58 0.87 -13.07
N LYS A 21 -14.21 -0.02 -12.31
CA LYS A 21 -14.01 -1.47 -12.41
C LYS A 21 -14.23 -1.95 -13.86
N ASN A 22 -13.35 -2.81 -14.32
CA ASN A 22 -13.28 -3.34 -15.69
C ASN A 22 -13.01 -2.28 -16.79
N ASN A 23 -12.50 -1.09 -16.41
CA ASN A 23 -12.16 -0.06 -17.37
C ASN A 23 -10.77 0.55 -17.08
N HIS A 24 -9.75 0.04 -17.76
CA HIS A 24 -8.36 0.53 -17.67
C HIS A 24 -8.07 1.72 -18.62
N LYS A 25 -9.04 2.18 -19.41
CA LYS A 25 -8.80 3.24 -20.42
C LYS A 25 -8.85 4.65 -19.85
N LYS A 26 -9.50 4.85 -18.70
CA LYS A 26 -9.69 6.18 -18.10
C LYS A 26 -9.19 6.22 -16.65
N LEU A 27 -7.90 5.91 -16.49
CA LEU A 27 -7.25 5.98 -15.18
C LEU A 27 -6.90 7.43 -14.82
N ARG A 28 -6.98 7.74 -13.53
CA ARG A 28 -6.55 9.00 -12.94
C ARG A 28 -5.45 8.75 -11.92
N LEU A 29 -4.46 9.63 -11.92
CA LEU A 29 -3.48 9.75 -10.85
C LEU A 29 -3.82 11.01 -10.05
N GLU A 30 -4.05 10.84 -8.76
CA GLU A 30 -4.35 11.92 -7.82
C GLU A 30 -3.38 11.85 -6.64
N LYS A 31 -3.19 12.99 -5.97
CA LYS A 31 -2.31 13.14 -4.82
C LYS A 31 -3.11 13.75 -3.68
N PHE A 32 -3.00 13.18 -2.49
CA PHE A 32 -3.70 13.65 -1.29
C PHE A 32 -2.70 13.84 -0.16
N GLU A 33 -2.77 14.97 0.53
CA GLU A 33 -1.90 15.24 1.68
C GLU A 33 -2.27 14.35 2.86
N TYR A 34 -3.58 14.17 3.09
CA TYR A 34 -4.13 13.32 4.14
C TYR A 34 -5.00 12.22 3.55
N PHE A 35 -5.05 11.06 4.22
CA PHE A 35 -5.91 9.96 3.76
C PHE A 35 -7.40 10.34 3.75
N SER A 36 -7.84 11.22 4.65
CA SER A 36 -9.22 11.72 4.68
C SER A 36 -9.64 12.49 3.43
N ASP A 37 -8.69 13.07 2.69
CA ASP A 37 -9.00 13.88 1.49
C ASP A 37 -9.59 13.04 0.35
N ILE A 38 -9.42 11.70 0.41
CA ILE A 38 -10.05 10.76 -0.53
C ILE A 38 -11.57 10.71 -0.39
N GLU A 39 -12.14 11.19 0.72
CA GLU A 39 -13.58 11.13 1.00
C GLU A 39 -14.43 11.74 -0.10
N SER A 40 -13.97 12.86 -0.67
CA SER A 40 -14.65 13.57 -1.75
C SER A 40 -14.69 12.80 -3.09
N ARG A 41 -14.08 11.61 -3.13
CA ARG A 41 -13.99 10.81 -4.37
C ARG A 41 -15.01 9.68 -4.46
N ASP A 42 -15.72 9.35 -3.39
CA ASP A 42 -16.78 8.32 -3.34
C ASP A 42 -16.35 6.99 -3.96
N PHE A 43 -15.25 6.41 -3.47
CA PHE A 43 -14.80 5.11 -3.88
C PHE A 43 -15.65 4.01 -3.25
N ASP A 44 -16.04 3.01 -4.07
CA ASP A 44 -16.70 1.79 -3.58
C ASP A 44 -15.69 0.82 -2.94
N LEU A 45 -14.46 0.77 -3.48
CA LEU A 45 -13.40 -0.11 -3.01
C LEU A 45 -12.03 0.58 -3.09
N ILE A 46 -11.26 0.47 -2.03
CA ILE A 46 -9.87 0.91 -1.95
C ILE A 46 -8.99 -0.27 -1.54
N LEU A 47 -7.90 -0.50 -2.26
CA LEU A 47 -6.77 -1.28 -1.76
C LEU A 47 -5.63 -0.33 -1.39
N VAL A 48 -5.05 -0.51 -0.20
CA VAL A 48 -3.99 0.36 0.32
C VAL A 48 -2.82 -0.45 0.88
N ASP A 49 -1.57 -0.01 0.61
CA ASP A 49 -0.35 -0.62 1.19
C ASP A 49 -0.08 -0.06 2.58
N ILE A 50 -0.97 -0.38 3.52
CA ILE A 50 -0.85 0.00 4.93
C ILE A 50 -1.49 -1.08 5.81
N PRO A 51 -0.91 -1.44 6.97
CA PRO A 51 -1.51 -2.37 7.89
C PRO A 51 -2.88 -1.92 8.39
N ILE A 52 -3.89 -2.78 8.25
CA ILE A 52 -5.24 -2.61 8.76
C ILE A 52 -5.55 -3.71 9.77
N GLY A 53 -6.28 -3.39 10.83
CA GLY A 53 -6.61 -4.37 11.86
C GLY A 53 -5.41 -4.71 12.74
N LEU A 54 -4.89 -3.71 13.46
CA LEU A 54 -3.76 -3.89 14.36
C LEU A 54 -4.17 -4.65 15.63
N ASP A 55 -3.36 -5.65 16.04
CA ASP A 55 -3.49 -6.34 17.31
C ASP A 55 -3.00 -5.45 18.47
N ILE A 56 -3.55 -5.66 19.67
CA ILE A 56 -3.05 -5.04 20.91
C ILE A 56 -1.81 -5.80 21.39
N ASP A 57 -1.93 -7.11 21.57
CA ASP A 57 -0.86 -7.99 22.03
C ASP A 57 -0.20 -8.68 20.84
N LEU A 58 1.11 -8.56 20.74
CA LEU A 58 1.87 -9.04 19.60
C LEU A 58 2.37 -10.46 19.84
N LYS A 59 2.09 -11.35 18.91
CA LYS A 59 2.68 -12.68 18.87
C LYS A 59 4.07 -12.66 18.23
N LYS A 60 4.94 -13.56 18.63
CA LYS A 60 6.24 -13.75 17.99
C LYS A 60 6.06 -13.94 16.48
N GLY A 61 6.69 -13.08 15.69
CA GLY A 61 6.58 -13.07 14.23
C GLY A 61 5.52 -12.10 13.65
N GLY A 62 4.75 -11.38 14.49
CA GLY A 62 3.74 -10.40 14.05
C GLY A 62 2.36 -10.99 13.81
N ARG A 63 1.50 -10.24 13.14
CA ARG A 63 0.14 -10.67 12.78
C ARG A 63 0.16 -11.91 11.88
N ILE A 64 -0.89 -12.71 11.95
CA ILE A 64 -1.05 -13.91 11.09
C ILE A 64 -0.97 -13.51 9.61
N VAL A 65 -1.62 -12.41 9.22
CA VAL A 65 -1.62 -11.92 7.84
C VAL A 65 -0.23 -11.54 7.34
N ASP A 66 0.60 -10.87 8.18
CA ASP A 66 1.99 -10.52 7.83
C ASP A 66 2.85 -11.77 7.62
N ASN A 67 2.65 -12.80 8.44
CA ASN A 67 3.36 -14.07 8.33
C ASN A 67 2.95 -14.84 7.07
N LEU A 68 1.66 -14.91 6.76
CA LEU A 68 1.16 -15.54 5.54
C LEU A 68 1.68 -14.82 4.30
N ALA A 69 1.62 -13.50 4.28
CA ALA A 69 2.13 -12.67 3.21
C ALA A 69 3.64 -12.90 2.97
N ARG A 70 4.46 -12.91 4.05
CA ARG A 70 5.90 -13.23 3.96
C ARG A 70 6.17 -14.64 3.42
N LYS A 71 5.36 -15.62 3.83
CA LYS A 71 5.49 -17.00 3.35
C LYS A 71 5.12 -17.15 1.89
N SER A 72 4.15 -16.38 1.40
CA SER A 72 3.70 -16.42 -0.01
C SER A 72 4.70 -15.79 -0.97
N LEU A 73 5.56 -14.87 -0.50
CA LEU A 73 6.56 -14.23 -1.33
C LEU A 73 7.72 -15.18 -1.66
N LEU A 74 8.04 -15.29 -2.93
CA LEU A 74 9.21 -16.04 -3.45
C LEU A 74 10.51 -15.24 -3.32
N ALA A 75 10.41 -13.90 -3.28
CA ALA A 75 11.53 -12.97 -3.07
C ALA A 75 11.08 -11.77 -2.22
N ASN A 76 12.02 -10.88 -1.86
CA ASN A 76 11.77 -9.61 -1.20
C ASN A 76 10.92 -9.72 0.10
N LYS A 77 11.03 -10.84 0.81
CA LYS A 77 10.24 -11.12 2.04
C LYS A 77 10.36 -10.03 3.11
N SER A 78 11.49 -9.32 3.13
CA SER A 78 11.75 -8.19 4.04
C SER A 78 10.91 -6.94 3.73
N SER A 79 10.22 -6.88 2.58
CA SER A 79 9.29 -5.79 2.27
C SER A 79 8.07 -5.83 3.19
N ILE A 80 7.72 -6.99 3.72
CA ILE A 80 6.62 -7.17 4.67
C ILE A 80 7.19 -7.10 6.08
N PHE A 81 7.02 -5.97 6.72
CA PHE A 81 7.43 -5.75 8.11
C PHE A 81 6.33 -6.19 9.10
N ASN A 82 6.69 -6.34 10.38
CA ASN A 82 5.70 -6.59 11.41
C ASN A 82 4.96 -5.29 11.75
N ALA A 83 3.65 -5.31 11.63
CA ALA A 83 2.82 -4.20 12.05
C ALA A 83 3.00 -3.94 13.57
N PRO A 84 2.92 -2.67 14.02
CA PRO A 84 3.03 -2.33 15.42
C PRO A 84 1.78 -2.74 16.21
N SER A 85 1.92 -2.80 17.55
CA SER A 85 0.73 -2.87 18.41
C SER A 85 -0.17 -1.65 18.19
N ARG A 86 -1.47 -1.86 18.27
CA ARG A 86 -2.47 -0.79 18.18
C ARG A 86 -2.21 0.35 19.17
N LEU A 87 -1.68 0.05 20.34
CA LEU A 87 -1.39 1.04 21.38
C LEU A 87 -0.29 2.04 20.96
N VAL A 88 0.57 1.65 20.02
CA VAL A 88 1.63 2.52 19.46
C VAL A 88 1.04 3.72 18.71
N LEU A 89 -0.19 3.63 18.23
CA LEU A 89 -0.83 4.73 17.50
C LEU A 89 -0.98 6.01 18.35
N ASN A 90 -0.94 5.90 19.66
CA ASN A 90 -1.03 7.04 20.59
C ASN A 90 0.33 7.56 21.08
N ALA A 91 1.43 6.89 20.73
CA ALA A 91 2.78 7.29 21.15
C ALA A 91 3.20 8.63 20.53
N LYS A 92 3.90 9.44 21.32
CA LYS A 92 4.38 10.78 20.93
C LYS A 92 5.72 10.74 20.19
N ASN A 93 6.55 9.75 20.49
CA ASN A 93 7.88 9.58 19.93
C ASN A 93 8.27 8.11 19.81
N TYR A 94 9.40 7.84 19.17
CA TYR A 94 9.87 6.48 18.91
C TYR A 94 10.19 5.71 20.21
N GLU A 95 10.79 6.37 21.19
CA GLU A 95 11.19 5.76 22.46
C GLU A 95 9.96 5.22 23.22
N GLU A 96 8.93 6.04 23.34
CA GLU A 96 7.64 5.66 23.92
C GLU A 96 6.98 4.54 23.11
N ALA A 97 6.92 4.70 21.80
CA ALA A 97 6.35 3.71 20.89
C ALA A 97 7.06 2.34 21.01
N ASN A 98 8.38 2.33 21.07
CA ASN A 98 9.17 1.11 21.21
C ASN A 98 8.99 0.47 22.60
N LYS A 99 8.88 1.27 23.66
CA LYS A 99 8.59 0.79 25.02
C LYS A 99 7.22 0.11 25.06
N ILE A 100 6.19 0.76 24.51
CA ILE A 100 4.84 0.18 24.39
C ILE A 100 4.89 -1.12 23.57
N ASN A 101 5.50 -1.10 22.41
CA ASN A 101 5.54 -2.27 21.53
C ASN A 101 6.27 -3.46 22.18
N LYS A 102 7.39 -3.21 22.90
CA LYS A 102 8.12 -4.24 23.67
C LYS A 102 7.27 -4.83 24.78
N SER A 103 6.50 -4.02 25.51
CA SER A 103 5.59 -4.52 26.55
C SER A 103 4.47 -5.41 26.00
N LYS A 104 4.25 -5.35 24.68
CA LYS A 104 3.26 -6.14 23.94
C LYS A 104 3.85 -7.33 23.18
N GLY A 105 5.12 -7.64 23.41
CA GLY A 105 5.77 -8.86 22.93
C GLY A 105 6.85 -8.69 21.87
N MET A 106 7.00 -7.49 21.25
CA MET A 106 7.98 -7.26 20.19
C MET A 106 8.56 -5.86 20.20
N GLY A 107 9.86 -5.73 19.86
CA GLY A 107 10.46 -4.43 19.56
C GLY A 107 9.87 -3.79 18.30
N LEU A 108 9.86 -2.46 18.26
CA LEU A 108 9.40 -1.67 17.10
C LEU A 108 10.59 -1.31 16.22
N SER A 109 10.53 -1.65 14.93
CA SER A 109 11.54 -1.17 13.98
C SER A 109 11.35 0.32 13.66
N LYS A 110 12.44 1.02 13.32
CA LYS A 110 12.36 2.40 12.83
C LYS A 110 11.51 2.52 11.57
N GLN A 111 11.56 1.52 10.70
CA GLN A 111 10.72 1.46 9.51
C GLN A 111 9.23 1.43 9.88
N SER A 112 8.83 0.54 10.80
CA SER A 112 7.43 0.47 11.26
C SER A 112 7.01 1.78 11.95
N TRP A 113 7.88 2.41 12.74
CA TRP A 113 7.61 3.71 13.36
C TRP A 113 7.31 4.81 12.34
N ASN A 114 8.10 4.89 11.27
CA ASN A 114 7.91 5.89 10.22
C ASN A 114 6.56 5.78 9.51
N LEU A 115 5.91 4.63 9.59
CA LEU A 115 4.58 4.39 9.01
C LEU A 115 3.44 4.65 9.99
N VAL A 116 3.72 4.81 11.30
CA VAL A 116 2.67 4.98 12.33
C VAL A 116 1.73 6.14 12.03
N LYS A 117 2.25 7.28 11.52
CA LYS A 117 1.41 8.42 11.14
C LYS A 117 0.38 8.00 10.06
N LYS A 118 0.83 7.33 9.01
CA LYS A 118 -0.02 6.85 7.91
C LYS A 118 -1.01 5.79 8.36
N ILE A 119 -0.57 4.84 9.20
CA ILE A 119 -1.45 3.83 9.80
C ILE A 119 -2.57 4.51 10.60
N ARG A 120 -2.25 5.55 11.38
CA ARG A 120 -3.22 6.32 12.18
C ARG A 120 -4.24 7.02 11.28
N GLU A 121 -3.83 7.60 10.18
CA GLU A 121 -4.73 8.27 9.22
C GLU A 121 -5.75 7.27 8.65
N VAL A 122 -5.30 6.11 8.19
CA VAL A 122 -6.18 5.05 7.64
C VAL A 122 -7.09 4.47 8.73
N ASP A 123 -6.55 4.16 9.91
CA ASP A 123 -7.34 3.64 11.04
C ASP A 123 -8.44 4.62 11.46
N SER A 124 -8.14 5.92 11.49
CA SER A 124 -9.10 6.96 11.83
C SER A 124 -10.18 7.12 10.75
N TYR A 125 -9.81 6.99 9.49
CA TYR A 125 -10.74 7.08 8.36
C TYR A 125 -11.72 5.90 8.36
N ILE A 126 -11.22 4.67 8.52
CA ILE A 126 -12.04 3.45 8.55
C ILE A 126 -13.08 3.50 9.68
N LYS A 127 -12.73 4.05 10.85
CA LYS A 127 -13.66 4.18 11.99
C LYS A 127 -14.81 5.15 11.71
N LYS A 128 -14.65 6.10 10.81
CA LYS A 128 -15.65 7.13 10.49
C LYS A 128 -16.54 6.76 9.31
N LYS A 129 -16.06 5.94 8.40
CA LYS A 129 -16.72 5.61 7.13
C LYS A 129 -17.17 4.15 7.10
N ASN A 130 -18.45 3.92 6.93
CA ASN A 130 -19.04 2.58 6.92
C ASN A 130 -19.34 2.06 5.49
N GLU A 131 -19.31 2.91 4.46
CA GLU A 131 -19.78 2.54 3.11
C GLU A 131 -18.66 2.15 2.15
N THR A 132 -17.45 2.71 2.30
CA THR A 132 -16.30 2.36 1.45
C THR A 132 -15.63 1.10 1.97
N ILE A 133 -15.49 0.10 1.11
CA ILE A 133 -14.73 -1.12 1.43
C ILE A 133 -13.24 -0.82 1.28
N ILE A 134 -12.46 -1.03 2.34
CA ILE A 134 -11.01 -0.79 2.34
C ILE A 134 -10.28 -2.07 2.78
N PHE A 135 -9.36 -2.55 1.95
CA PHE A 135 -8.51 -3.70 2.27
C PHE A 135 -7.03 -3.31 2.25
N GLU A 136 -6.30 -3.87 3.22
CA GLU A 136 -4.84 -3.95 3.18
C GLU A 136 -4.40 -4.83 2.02
N SER A 137 -3.36 -4.42 1.30
CA SER A 137 -2.77 -5.22 0.25
C SER A 137 -1.28 -4.89 0.07
N HIS A 138 -0.51 -5.84 -0.46
CA HIS A 138 0.94 -5.70 -0.61
C HIS A 138 1.37 -5.71 -2.08
N PRO A 139 1.95 -4.62 -2.60
CA PRO A 139 2.39 -4.52 -3.99
C PRO A 139 3.32 -5.66 -4.45
N GLU A 140 4.27 -6.10 -3.61
CA GLU A 140 5.18 -7.20 -3.98
C GLU A 140 4.45 -8.52 -4.25
N ILE A 141 3.37 -8.82 -3.50
CA ILE A 141 2.53 -10.01 -3.75
C ILE A 141 1.76 -9.84 -5.07
N ILE A 142 1.29 -8.62 -5.33
CA ILE A 142 0.55 -8.32 -6.56
C ILE A 142 1.47 -8.46 -7.79
N PHE A 143 2.67 -7.88 -7.76
CA PHE A 143 3.63 -8.01 -8.86
C PHE A 143 4.07 -9.46 -9.07
N GLN A 144 4.28 -10.23 -7.99
CA GLN A 144 4.54 -11.67 -8.09
C GLN A 144 3.38 -12.40 -8.77
N THR A 145 2.13 -12.02 -8.46
CA THR A 145 0.93 -12.59 -9.07
C THR A 145 0.81 -12.23 -10.54
N MET A 146 1.07 -10.96 -10.92
CA MET A 146 1.10 -10.51 -12.32
C MET A 146 2.14 -11.29 -13.14
N LYS A 147 3.31 -11.50 -12.57
CA LYS A 147 4.42 -12.22 -13.21
C LYS A 147 4.21 -13.72 -13.28
N LYS A 148 3.31 -14.27 -12.44
CA LYS A 148 3.16 -15.71 -12.19
C LYS A 148 4.47 -16.38 -11.75
N GLY A 149 5.29 -15.64 -10.99
CA GLY A 149 6.62 -16.09 -10.58
C GLY A 149 7.39 -15.05 -9.78
N LYS A 150 8.64 -15.34 -9.50
CA LYS A 150 9.52 -14.52 -8.68
C LYS A 150 9.84 -13.17 -9.34
N VAL A 151 9.64 -12.08 -8.62
CA VAL A 151 10.14 -10.74 -8.98
C VAL A 151 11.53 -10.59 -8.36
N HIS A 152 12.55 -10.52 -9.21
CA HIS A 152 13.94 -10.59 -8.76
C HIS A 152 14.50 -9.24 -8.35
N SER A 153 14.14 -8.19 -9.09
CA SER A 153 14.75 -6.87 -8.95
C SER A 153 14.12 -6.10 -7.79
N LYS A 154 14.96 -5.38 -7.05
CA LYS A 154 14.48 -4.49 -5.99
C LYS A 154 13.69 -3.33 -6.60
N LYS A 155 12.61 -2.92 -5.96
CA LYS A 155 11.68 -1.91 -6.50
C LYS A 155 12.29 -0.52 -6.75
N LYS A 156 13.42 -0.20 -6.11
CA LYS A 156 14.12 1.09 -6.23
C LYS A 156 15.22 1.08 -7.27
N ASP A 157 15.65 -0.08 -7.74
CA ASP A 157 16.66 -0.22 -8.76
C ASP A 157 16.02 0.02 -10.14
N GLU A 158 16.78 0.52 -11.09
CA GLU A 158 16.30 0.80 -12.46
C GLU A 158 15.65 -0.43 -13.09
N ASP A 159 16.30 -1.58 -13.01
CA ASP A 159 15.76 -2.85 -13.50
C ASP A 159 14.43 -3.22 -12.82
N GLY A 160 14.31 -2.91 -11.53
CA GLY A 160 13.08 -3.17 -10.77
C GLY A 160 11.92 -2.27 -11.18
N ILE A 161 12.21 -1.02 -11.50
CA ILE A 161 11.23 -0.07 -12.03
C ILE A 161 10.78 -0.53 -13.43
N ILE A 162 11.72 -0.89 -14.30
CA ILE A 162 11.44 -1.37 -15.65
C ILE A 162 10.65 -2.68 -15.62
N GLU A 163 11.02 -3.63 -14.77
CA GLU A 163 10.30 -4.90 -14.60
C GLU A 163 8.83 -4.66 -14.21
N ARG A 164 8.57 -3.81 -13.20
CA ARG A 164 7.20 -3.50 -12.74
C ARG A 164 6.40 -2.72 -13.76
N LYS A 165 7.01 -1.74 -14.44
CA LYS A 165 6.42 -1.02 -15.57
C LYS A 165 5.92 -2.01 -16.63
N ASN A 166 6.80 -2.91 -17.09
CA ASN A 166 6.48 -3.88 -18.13
C ASN A 166 5.37 -4.87 -17.69
N LEU A 167 5.33 -5.25 -16.40
CA LEU A 167 4.27 -6.09 -15.85
C LEU A 167 2.93 -5.36 -15.89
N LEU A 168 2.86 -4.08 -15.52
CA LEU A 168 1.64 -3.28 -15.58
C LEU A 168 1.12 -3.14 -17.01
N GLU A 169 2.00 -2.82 -17.97
CA GLU A 169 1.63 -2.72 -19.39
C GLU A 169 1.06 -4.04 -19.94
N LYS A 170 1.70 -5.17 -19.62
CA LYS A 170 1.21 -6.52 -19.99
C LYS A 170 -0.14 -6.86 -19.33
N ASN A 171 -0.46 -6.22 -18.22
CA ASN A 171 -1.71 -6.42 -17.49
C ASN A 171 -2.75 -5.32 -17.73
N GLY A 172 -2.66 -4.60 -18.85
CA GLY A 172 -3.72 -3.74 -19.37
C GLY A 172 -3.58 -2.25 -19.10
N PHE A 173 -2.47 -1.80 -18.46
CA PHE A 173 -2.21 -0.36 -18.33
C PHE A 173 -1.70 0.23 -19.63
N SER A 174 -2.22 1.40 -20.00
CA SER A 174 -1.73 2.15 -21.14
C SER A 174 -0.28 2.59 -20.94
N LYS A 175 0.57 2.33 -21.92
CA LYS A 175 1.97 2.80 -21.94
C LYS A 175 2.04 4.31 -21.73
N THR A 176 1.19 5.07 -22.41
CA THR A 176 1.11 6.54 -22.28
C THR A 176 0.79 6.97 -20.84
N PHE A 177 -0.16 6.29 -20.17
CA PHE A 177 -0.48 6.59 -18.77
C PHE A 177 0.70 6.32 -17.85
N ILE A 178 1.36 5.17 -18.01
CA ILE A 178 2.51 4.79 -17.18
C ILE A 178 3.67 5.77 -17.42
N GLU A 179 4.11 6.00 -18.65
CA GLU A 179 5.28 6.81 -18.95
C GLU A 179 5.11 8.28 -18.55
N LYS A 180 3.94 8.85 -18.80
CA LYS A 180 3.60 10.22 -18.39
C LYS A 180 3.77 10.45 -16.88
N ASN A 181 3.42 9.46 -16.06
CA ASN A 181 3.40 9.61 -14.61
C ASN A 181 4.67 9.06 -13.94
N LEU A 182 5.29 8.03 -14.52
CA LEU A 182 6.50 7.40 -13.99
C LEU A 182 7.74 8.29 -14.14
N PHE A 183 7.90 8.95 -15.29
CA PHE A 183 9.09 9.75 -15.60
C PHE A 183 8.92 11.24 -15.31
N LYS A 184 7.76 11.64 -14.80
CA LYS A 184 7.54 13.02 -14.34
C LYS A 184 8.39 13.26 -13.08
N LYS A 185 9.23 14.31 -13.10
CA LYS A 185 9.87 14.80 -11.87
C LYS A 185 8.79 15.32 -10.93
N ASP A 186 8.61 14.65 -9.81
CA ASP A 186 7.61 15.00 -8.81
C ASP A 186 8.23 14.88 -7.41
N ASN A 187 8.06 15.90 -6.59
CA ASN A 187 8.58 15.91 -5.21
C ASN A 187 7.62 15.26 -4.21
N PHE A 188 6.39 14.98 -4.64
CA PHE A 188 5.35 14.41 -3.81
C PHE A 188 5.47 12.89 -3.66
N TYR A 189 5.74 12.19 -4.77
CA TYR A 189 5.89 10.74 -4.81
C TYR A 189 7.12 10.31 -5.61
N LYS A 190 7.58 9.10 -5.35
CA LYS A 190 8.63 8.42 -6.11
C LYS A 190 8.04 7.48 -7.16
N GLN A 191 8.89 7.03 -8.06
CA GLN A 191 8.50 6.08 -9.12
C GLN A 191 7.92 4.77 -8.55
N ASP A 192 8.52 4.24 -7.48
CA ASP A 192 8.03 3.04 -6.80
C ASP A 192 6.64 3.26 -6.18
N ASP A 193 6.38 4.40 -5.54
CA ASP A 193 5.07 4.72 -4.96
C ASP A 193 3.97 4.72 -6.02
N PHE A 194 4.24 5.28 -7.20
CA PHE A 194 3.29 5.28 -8.33
C PHE A 194 3.02 3.87 -8.87
N LEU A 195 4.07 3.07 -9.08
CA LEU A 195 3.94 1.69 -9.57
C LEU A 195 3.20 0.82 -8.56
N ASP A 196 3.45 1.01 -7.27
CA ASP A 196 2.77 0.32 -6.18
C ASP A 196 1.26 0.68 -6.18
N ALA A 197 0.89 1.97 -6.30
CA ALA A 197 -0.52 2.38 -6.44
C ALA A 197 -1.20 1.80 -7.69
N CYS A 198 -0.50 1.70 -8.83
CA CYS A 198 -1.00 1.02 -10.02
C CYS A 198 -1.28 -0.47 -9.76
N SER A 199 -0.37 -1.16 -9.07
CA SER A 199 -0.55 -2.57 -8.75
C SER A 199 -1.76 -2.80 -7.84
N LEU A 200 -1.94 -1.94 -6.84
CA LEU A 200 -3.09 -1.97 -5.95
C LEU A 200 -4.40 -1.75 -6.71
N PHE A 201 -4.46 -0.79 -7.66
CA PHE A 201 -5.61 -0.60 -8.53
C PHE A 201 -5.92 -1.87 -9.36
N TRP A 202 -4.90 -2.50 -9.95
CA TRP A 202 -5.07 -3.74 -10.69
C TRP A 202 -5.67 -4.84 -9.82
N SER A 203 -5.20 -4.98 -8.58
CA SER A 203 -5.73 -5.95 -7.63
C SER A 203 -7.17 -5.60 -7.23
N ALA A 204 -7.48 -4.32 -6.97
CA ALA A 204 -8.85 -3.85 -6.68
C ALA A 204 -9.83 -4.22 -7.81
N ASN A 205 -9.38 -4.12 -9.07
CA ASN A 205 -10.19 -4.47 -10.24
C ASN A 205 -10.59 -5.96 -10.29
N ARG A 206 -9.89 -6.83 -9.55
CA ARG A 206 -10.12 -8.29 -9.51
C ARG A 206 -10.97 -8.73 -8.33
N VAL A 207 -11.21 -7.85 -7.36
CA VAL A 207 -12.09 -8.14 -6.22
C VAL A 207 -13.54 -8.27 -6.70
N ALA A 208 -14.24 -9.31 -6.28
CA ALA A 208 -15.67 -9.43 -6.49
C ALA A 208 -16.42 -8.44 -5.57
N LEU A 209 -17.30 -7.64 -6.14
CA LEU A 209 -18.12 -6.64 -5.43
C LEU A 209 -19.59 -6.86 -5.76
#